data_c38da393d4c82c737b383c8420bcf6ee
#
_entry.id   c38da393d4c82c737b383c8420bcf6ee
#
_cell.length_a   1.000
_cell.length_b   1.000
_cell.length_c   1.000
_cell.angle_alpha   90.00
_cell.angle_beta   90.00
_cell.angle_gamma   90.00
#
_symmetry.space_group_name_H-M   'P 1'
#
loop_
_entity.id
_entity.type
_entity.pdbx_description
1 polymer ?
#
loop_
_entity_poly.entity_id
_entity_poly.type
_entity_poly.pdbx_seq_one_letter_code
_entity_poly.pdbx_strand_id
1 'polypeptide(L)'
;MVFGTSIPARAIDCTKASDAIDKRICGDAGLKAADAAMGQAYSALLKSAPDAEVRSMLVNSQRRWVAARNEWFSSNPGDHPLSVRELRKAITDRTSGLADRSDKGFVAQAEAQRRFLTKYTGGAFSGFDVSCEFIPDDNKQKSFSYQCTGAVHVRNGDRVCSLSAEFASWALYQYYGVSTIAAEQAKPAAFCGDQSGDICESGKNGKWDLDPDPNHFPVPKRDLPKLDAEIDWPLAESDATWFDRCLASPTYPPAQ
;
A
#
# COMPACT_ATOMS: atom_id res chain seq x y z
N MET A 1 18.60 25.12 7.10
CA MET A 1 18.01 23.95 7.75
C MET A 1 16.67 24.37 8.34
N VAL A 2 15.57 24.02 7.71
CA VAL A 2 14.23 24.30 8.23
C VAL A 2 13.81 23.03 8.95
N PHE A 3 13.84 23.04 10.28
CA PHE A 3 13.24 21.99 11.09
C PHE A 3 11.72 22.08 10.92
N GLY A 4 11.18 21.30 10.00
CA GLY A 4 9.75 21.09 9.93
C GLY A 4 9.29 20.43 11.23
N THR A 5 8.63 21.18 12.08
CA THR A 5 7.91 20.65 13.25
C THR A 5 6.84 19.70 12.73
N SER A 6 7.13 18.39 12.75
CA SER A 6 6.12 17.37 12.54
C SER A 6 5.08 17.50 13.65
N ILE A 7 3.93 18.05 13.31
CA ILE A 7 2.78 18.08 14.21
C ILE A 7 2.43 16.61 14.50
N PRO A 8 2.49 16.14 15.76
CA PRO A 8 2.02 14.81 16.07
C PRO A 8 0.54 14.74 15.67
N ALA A 9 0.13 13.68 15.00
CA ALA A 9 -1.28 13.43 14.71
C ALA A 9 -2.01 13.32 16.05
N ARG A 10 -2.67 14.40 16.42
CA ARG A 10 -3.55 14.47 17.58
C ARG A 10 -4.94 14.03 17.12
N ALA A 11 -5.75 13.55 18.08
CA ALA A 11 -7.19 13.46 17.89
C ALA A 11 -7.74 14.76 17.29
N ILE A 12 -8.85 14.67 16.56
CA ILE A 12 -9.47 15.82 15.93
C ILE A 12 -9.69 16.96 16.93
N ASP A 13 -9.22 18.13 16.58
CA ASP A 13 -9.50 19.36 17.32
C ASP A 13 -10.92 19.85 16.98
N CYS A 14 -11.87 19.51 17.83
CA CYS A 14 -13.27 19.84 17.60
C CYS A 14 -13.57 21.35 17.54
N THR A 15 -12.66 22.20 17.98
CA THR A 15 -12.81 23.66 17.81
C THR A 15 -12.49 24.11 16.38
N LYS A 16 -11.83 23.23 15.58
CA LYS A 16 -11.41 23.47 14.20
C LYS A 16 -12.09 22.55 13.19
N ALA A 17 -13.06 21.74 13.64
CA ALA A 17 -13.77 20.80 12.79
C ALA A 17 -14.48 21.53 11.65
N SER A 18 -13.99 21.36 10.43
CA SER A 18 -14.49 22.05 9.23
C SER A 18 -15.26 21.13 8.30
N ASP A 19 -14.78 19.90 8.08
CA ASP A 19 -15.43 18.95 7.19
C ASP A 19 -16.58 18.17 7.87
N ALA A 20 -17.37 17.47 7.08
CA ALA A 20 -18.56 16.76 7.54
C ALA A 20 -18.22 15.61 8.49
N ILE A 21 -17.11 14.93 8.25
CA ILE A 21 -16.68 13.78 9.05
C ILE A 21 -16.13 14.24 10.40
N ASP A 22 -15.32 15.26 10.43
CA ASP A 22 -14.81 15.86 11.66
C ASP A 22 -15.95 16.36 12.55
N LYS A 23 -16.94 17.06 11.97
CA LYS A 23 -18.15 17.49 12.67
C LYS A 23 -18.94 16.32 13.23
N ARG A 24 -19.05 15.21 12.47
CA ARG A 24 -19.73 14.00 12.89
C ARG A 24 -19.02 13.34 14.06
N ILE A 25 -17.68 13.21 13.99
CA ILE A 25 -16.85 12.67 15.07
C ILE A 25 -17.01 13.55 16.32
N CYS A 26 -16.98 14.86 16.16
CA CYS A 26 -17.11 15.80 17.27
C CYS A 26 -18.52 15.81 17.90
N GLY A 27 -19.53 15.46 17.14
CA GLY A 27 -20.92 15.38 17.59
C GLY A 27 -21.31 14.11 18.36
N ASP A 28 -20.49 13.06 18.30
CA ASP A 28 -20.77 11.77 18.95
C ASP A 28 -19.68 11.41 19.97
N ALA A 29 -20.07 11.19 21.22
CA ALA A 29 -19.12 10.91 22.30
C ALA A 29 -18.32 9.61 22.08
N GLY A 30 -18.94 8.59 21.46
CA GLY A 30 -18.27 7.32 21.16
C GLY A 30 -17.28 7.44 20.01
N LEU A 31 -17.59 8.24 18.97
CA LEU A 31 -16.66 8.55 17.89
C LEU A 31 -15.48 9.38 18.39
N LYS A 32 -15.71 10.38 19.24
CA LYS A 32 -14.63 11.16 19.87
C LYS A 32 -13.69 10.28 20.69
N ALA A 33 -14.24 9.35 21.45
CA ALA A 33 -13.42 8.42 22.25
C ALA A 33 -12.59 7.49 21.34
N ALA A 34 -13.19 6.97 20.27
CA ALA A 34 -12.49 6.12 19.30
C ALA A 34 -11.37 6.90 18.57
N ASP A 35 -11.63 8.13 18.11
CA ASP A 35 -10.63 8.98 17.45
C ASP A 35 -9.47 9.34 18.40
N ALA A 36 -9.78 9.63 19.66
CA ALA A 36 -8.76 9.88 20.70
C ALA A 36 -7.87 8.65 20.92
N ALA A 37 -8.44 7.45 20.96
CA ALA A 37 -7.70 6.20 21.07
C ALA A 37 -6.79 5.95 19.86
N MET A 38 -7.31 6.19 18.65
CA MET A 38 -6.53 6.10 17.41
C MET A 38 -5.35 7.09 17.42
N GLY A 39 -5.57 8.34 17.82
CA GLY A 39 -4.51 9.34 17.94
C GLY A 39 -3.42 8.95 18.95
N GLN A 40 -3.79 8.30 20.06
CA GLN A 40 -2.84 7.77 21.04
C GLN A 40 -2.01 6.60 20.46
N ALA A 41 -2.67 5.64 19.80
CA ALA A 41 -2.01 4.49 19.17
C ALA A 41 -1.02 4.95 18.08
N TYR A 42 -1.44 5.88 17.23
CA TYR A 42 -0.58 6.47 16.20
C TYR A 42 0.63 7.21 16.80
N SER A 43 0.41 8.02 17.83
CA SER A 43 1.50 8.74 18.50
C SER A 43 2.51 7.77 19.13
N ALA A 44 2.04 6.68 19.72
CA ALA A 44 2.89 5.64 20.28
C ALA A 44 3.68 4.92 19.19
N LEU A 45 3.02 4.60 18.06
CA LEU A 45 3.67 3.99 16.91
C LEU A 45 4.76 4.88 16.30
N LEU A 46 4.48 6.18 16.12
CA LEU A 46 5.49 7.14 15.64
C LEU A 46 6.71 7.27 16.56
N LYS A 47 6.52 7.10 17.87
CA LYS A 47 7.65 7.11 18.83
C LYS A 47 8.49 5.84 18.75
N SER A 48 7.91 4.72 18.34
CA SER A 48 8.62 3.45 18.15
C SER A 48 9.31 3.33 16.78
N ALA A 49 9.10 4.27 15.87
CA ALA A 49 9.76 4.26 14.56
C ALA A 49 11.29 4.34 14.74
N PRO A 50 12.06 3.37 14.22
CA PRO A 50 13.50 3.29 14.44
C PRO A 50 14.29 4.42 13.75
N ASP A 51 13.73 4.99 12.68
CA ASP A 51 14.36 6.02 11.89
C ASP A 51 13.38 6.93 11.14
N ALA A 52 13.89 7.89 10.40
CA ALA A 52 13.12 8.88 9.66
C ALA A 52 12.35 8.27 8.47
N GLU A 53 12.86 7.22 7.84
CA GLU A 53 12.22 6.57 6.69
C GLU A 53 10.97 5.80 7.13
N VAL A 54 11.09 4.97 8.17
CA VAL A 54 9.93 4.28 8.76
C VAL A 54 8.92 5.29 9.30
N ARG A 55 9.39 6.36 9.95
CA ARG A 55 8.49 7.42 10.41
C ARG A 55 7.73 8.08 9.24
N SER A 56 8.40 8.36 8.12
CA SER A 56 7.78 8.93 6.93
C SER A 56 6.73 8.00 6.33
N MET A 57 7.04 6.71 6.24
CA MET A 57 6.10 5.67 5.82
C MET A 57 4.84 5.66 6.72
N LEU A 58 4.99 5.66 8.04
CA LEU A 58 3.86 5.69 8.98
C LEU A 58 2.99 6.95 8.83
N VAL A 59 3.63 8.10 8.57
CA VAL A 59 2.90 9.36 8.29
C VAL A 59 2.10 9.26 7.00
N ASN A 60 2.67 8.70 5.94
CA ASN A 60 1.99 8.54 4.66
C ASN A 60 0.83 7.53 4.76
N SER A 61 1.05 6.40 5.43
CA SER A 61 0.01 5.42 5.71
C SER A 61 -1.18 6.05 6.45
N GLN A 62 -0.95 6.80 7.52
CA GLN A 62 -2.04 7.44 8.25
C GLN A 62 -2.76 8.52 7.43
N ARG A 63 -2.03 9.27 6.60
CA ARG A 63 -2.64 10.26 5.69
C ARG A 63 -3.56 9.60 4.66
N ARG A 64 -3.13 8.49 4.04
CA ARG A 64 -3.96 7.73 3.11
C ARG A 64 -5.22 7.21 3.78
N TRP A 65 -5.09 6.63 4.97
CA TRP A 65 -6.26 6.15 5.71
C TRP A 65 -7.26 7.27 6.01
N VAL A 66 -6.79 8.44 6.47
CA VAL A 66 -7.67 9.59 6.72
C VAL A 66 -8.34 10.07 5.43
N ALA A 67 -7.61 10.12 4.32
CA ALA A 67 -8.16 10.51 3.02
C ALA A 67 -9.25 9.52 2.56
N ALA A 68 -8.96 8.22 2.57
CA ALA A 68 -9.92 7.18 2.21
C ALA A 68 -11.15 7.19 3.13
N ARG A 69 -10.96 7.35 4.46
CA ARG A 69 -12.05 7.53 5.41
C ARG A 69 -12.93 8.71 5.02
N ASN A 70 -12.32 9.86 4.79
CA ASN A 70 -13.09 11.07 4.48
C ASN A 70 -13.82 10.92 3.15
N GLU A 71 -13.19 10.38 2.12
CA GLU A 71 -13.81 10.14 0.84
C GLU A 71 -15.01 9.20 0.99
N TRP A 72 -14.80 8.03 1.56
CA TRP A 72 -15.84 7.01 1.73
C TRP A 72 -17.01 7.52 2.55
N PHE A 73 -16.73 8.14 3.70
CA PHE A 73 -17.75 8.58 4.63
C PHE A 73 -18.33 9.96 4.30
N SER A 74 -17.88 10.66 3.25
CA SER A 74 -18.48 11.91 2.77
C SER A 74 -19.31 11.75 1.50
N SER A 75 -19.02 10.73 0.68
CA SER A 75 -19.42 10.74 -0.73
C SER A 75 -20.83 10.29 -1.01
N ASN A 76 -21.61 9.77 -0.06
CA ASN A 76 -22.96 9.33 -0.40
C ASN A 76 -23.97 9.39 0.75
N PRO A 77 -24.61 10.56 0.97
CA PRO A 77 -25.73 10.63 1.93
C PRO A 77 -26.99 9.88 1.48
N GLY A 78 -27.07 9.46 0.20
CA GLY A 78 -28.26 8.87 -0.40
C GLY A 78 -28.25 7.35 -0.51
N ASP A 79 -27.11 6.77 -0.89
CA ASP A 79 -27.04 5.33 -1.19
C ASP A 79 -26.59 4.46 -0.02
N HIS A 80 -25.78 5.02 0.88
CA HIS A 80 -25.38 4.37 2.12
C HIS A 80 -25.33 5.40 3.24
N PRO A 81 -26.40 5.54 4.04
CA PRO A 81 -26.36 6.38 5.23
C PRO A 81 -25.34 5.76 6.19
N LEU A 82 -24.17 6.33 6.19
CA LEU A 82 -23.03 5.89 7.00
C LEU A 82 -23.41 5.94 8.45
N SER A 83 -23.58 4.77 9.00
CA SER A 83 -23.94 4.67 10.40
C SER A 83 -22.73 5.08 11.24
N VAL A 84 -22.99 5.79 12.33
CA VAL A 84 -22.01 6.07 13.39
C VAL A 84 -21.27 4.78 13.78
N ARG A 85 -21.95 3.64 13.74
CA ARG A 85 -21.39 2.32 14.04
C ARG A 85 -20.27 1.93 13.07
N GLU A 86 -20.46 2.13 11.77
CA GLU A 86 -19.46 1.75 10.74
C GLU A 86 -18.24 2.66 10.80
N LEU A 87 -18.44 3.96 10.93
CA LEU A 87 -17.33 4.90 11.13
C LEU A 87 -16.54 4.56 12.42
N ARG A 88 -17.25 4.22 13.51
CA ARG A 88 -16.59 3.78 14.74
C ARG A 88 -15.81 2.50 14.55
N LYS A 89 -16.38 1.52 13.83
CA LYS A 89 -15.68 0.27 13.48
C LYS A 89 -14.41 0.56 12.71
N ALA A 90 -14.47 1.36 11.65
CA ALA A 90 -13.31 1.72 10.84
C ALA A 90 -12.19 2.39 11.68
N ILE A 91 -12.53 3.31 12.57
CA ILE A 91 -11.58 3.96 13.48
C ILE A 91 -10.99 2.93 14.46
N THR A 92 -11.81 2.00 14.97
CA THR A 92 -11.36 0.97 15.91
C THR A 92 -10.44 -0.05 15.25
N ASP A 93 -10.77 -0.49 14.03
CA ASP A 93 -9.94 -1.40 13.25
C ASP A 93 -8.57 -0.76 12.95
N ARG A 94 -8.57 0.52 12.54
CA ARG A 94 -7.32 1.28 12.36
C ARG A 94 -6.51 1.38 13.65
N THR A 95 -7.18 1.64 14.77
CA THR A 95 -6.52 1.70 16.07
C THR A 95 -5.82 0.39 16.41
N SER A 96 -6.47 -0.75 16.13
CA SER A 96 -5.91 -2.08 16.36
C SER A 96 -4.66 -2.32 15.50
N GLY A 97 -4.70 -1.98 14.21
CA GLY A 97 -3.53 -2.07 13.33
C GLY A 97 -2.37 -1.17 13.78
N LEU A 98 -2.67 0.08 14.17
CA LEU A 98 -1.65 1.00 14.71
C LEU A 98 -1.05 0.54 16.04
N ALA A 99 -1.78 -0.24 16.82
CA ALA A 99 -1.32 -0.80 18.10
C ALA A 99 -0.59 -2.13 17.96
N ASP A 100 -0.66 -2.78 16.80
CA ASP A 100 0.00 -4.07 16.56
C ASP A 100 1.53 -3.94 16.65
N ARG A 101 2.13 -4.81 17.45
CA ARG A 101 3.57 -4.91 17.68
C ARG A 101 4.10 -6.30 17.36
N SER A 102 3.27 -7.14 16.74
CA SER A 102 3.67 -8.45 16.24
C SER A 102 4.57 -8.34 15.00
N ASP A 103 4.98 -9.44 14.46
CA ASP A 103 5.68 -9.56 13.17
C ASP A 103 4.86 -9.04 11.97
N LYS A 104 3.55 -8.88 12.15
CA LYS A 104 2.62 -8.29 11.17
C LYS A 104 2.39 -6.80 11.36
N GLY A 105 2.91 -6.21 12.44
CA GLY A 105 2.77 -4.78 12.71
C GLY A 105 3.59 -3.92 11.74
N PHE A 106 3.18 -2.68 11.54
CA PHE A 106 3.76 -1.75 10.55
C PHE A 106 5.28 -1.63 10.60
N VAL A 107 5.87 -1.56 11.79
CA VAL A 107 7.34 -1.42 11.93
C VAL A 107 8.04 -2.71 11.54
N ALA A 108 7.53 -3.86 11.97
CA ALA A 108 8.11 -5.16 11.64
C ALA A 108 8.05 -5.44 10.12
N GLN A 109 6.93 -5.11 9.49
CA GLN A 109 6.78 -5.23 8.03
C GLN A 109 7.75 -4.30 7.29
N ALA A 110 7.86 -3.03 7.70
CA ALA A 110 8.82 -2.11 7.10
C ALA A 110 10.26 -2.61 7.20
N GLU A 111 10.64 -3.18 8.34
CA GLU A 111 11.97 -3.77 8.52
C GLU A 111 12.16 -5.03 7.65
N ALA A 112 11.13 -5.85 7.49
CA ALA A 112 11.18 -7.02 6.62
C ALA A 112 11.31 -6.61 5.14
N GLN A 113 10.55 -5.61 4.68
CA GLN A 113 10.70 -5.02 3.35
C GLN A 113 12.11 -4.47 3.13
N ARG A 114 12.64 -3.74 4.09
CA ARG A 114 14.01 -3.20 4.03
C ARG A 114 15.05 -4.32 3.88
N ARG A 115 14.95 -5.37 4.71
CA ARG A 115 15.85 -6.54 4.61
C ARG A 115 15.78 -7.20 3.23
N PHE A 116 14.59 -7.33 2.66
CA PHE A 116 14.44 -7.87 1.32
C PHE A 116 15.08 -6.97 0.26
N LEU A 117 14.78 -5.68 0.29
CA LEU A 117 15.27 -4.72 -0.70
C LEU A 117 16.79 -4.53 -0.68
N THR A 118 17.45 -4.72 0.46
CA THR A 118 18.91 -4.61 0.57
C THR A 118 19.68 -5.71 -0.18
N LYS A 119 19.02 -6.77 -0.65
CA LYS A 119 19.62 -7.77 -1.52
C LYS A 119 19.99 -7.23 -2.90
N TYR A 120 19.41 -6.11 -3.32
CA TYR A 120 19.45 -5.58 -4.68
C TYR A 120 19.98 -4.15 -4.71
N THR A 121 20.27 -3.64 -5.91
CA THR A 121 20.85 -2.30 -6.06
C THR A 121 19.90 -1.16 -5.64
N GLY A 122 18.58 -1.36 -5.79
CA GLY A 122 17.57 -0.38 -5.42
C GLY A 122 17.71 0.97 -6.14
N GLY A 123 17.43 2.05 -5.44
CA GLY A 123 17.54 3.42 -5.96
C GLY A 123 16.32 3.89 -6.75
N ALA A 124 16.53 4.68 -7.80
CA ALA A 124 15.46 5.14 -8.68
C ALA A 124 14.73 3.96 -9.31
N PHE A 125 13.40 4.11 -9.50
CA PHE A 125 12.50 3.08 -10.04
C PHE A 125 12.32 1.84 -9.13
N SER A 126 12.75 1.91 -7.87
CA SER A 126 12.51 0.86 -6.88
C SER A 126 11.72 1.43 -5.72
N GLY A 127 10.71 0.72 -5.25
CA GLY A 127 9.84 1.13 -4.15
C GLY A 127 8.40 0.69 -4.35
N PHE A 128 7.49 1.38 -3.69
CA PHE A 128 6.08 1.02 -3.58
C PHE A 128 5.19 2.10 -4.20
N ASP A 129 4.24 1.71 -5.04
CA ASP A 129 3.16 2.55 -5.55
C ASP A 129 1.83 1.99 -5.03
N VAL A 130 1.33 2.55 -3.94
CA VAL A 130 0.20 1.99 -3.17
C VAL A 130 -0.98 2.94 -3.17
N SER A 131 -2.15 2.40 -3.46
CA SER A 131 -3.46 3.04 -3.31
C SER A 131 -4.28 2.29 -2.27
N CYS A 132 -5.06 3.01 -1.50
CA CYS A 132 -5.89 2.42 -0.46
C CYS A 132 -7.27 3.07 -0.43
N GLU A 133 -8.29 2.25 -0.28
CA GLU A 133 -9.68 2.68 -0.25
C GLU A 133 -10.51 1.79 0.68
N PHE A 134 -11.73 2.19 0.97
CA PHE A 134 -12.71 1.32 1.59
C PHE A 134 -13.48 0.58 0.51
N ILE A 135 -13.51 -0.74 0.59
CA ILE A 135 -14.26 -1.58 -0.35
C ILE A 135 -15.31 -2.41 0.40
N PRO A 136 -16.44 -2.74 -0.25
CA PRO A 136 -17.42 -3.64 0.32
C PRO A 136 -16.81 -5.03 0.56
N ASP A 137 -17.08 -5.63 1.72
CA ASP A 137 -16.63 -7.00 2.05
C ASP A 137 -17.44 -8.08 1.32
N ASP A 138 -18.67 -7.73 0.86
CA ASP A 138 -19.55 -8.62 0.13
C ASP A 138 -20.36 -7.87 -0.94
N ASN A 139 -21.00 -8.62 -1.83
CA ASN A 139 -21.86 -8.09 -2.88
C ASN A 139 -23.14 -7.40 -2.36
N LYS A 140 -23.46 -7.53 -1.08
CA LYS A 140 -24.60 -6.88 -0.43
C LYS A 140 -24.26 -5.52 0.15
N GLN A 141 -22.98 -5.16 0.11
CA GLN A 141 -22.45 -3.88 0.59
C GLN A 141 -22.87 -3.53 2.03
N LYS A 142 -22.92 -4.55 2.90
CA LYS A 142 -23.38 -4.37 4.30
C LYS A 142 -22.23 -4.12 5.26
N SER A 143 -21.02 -4.47 4.88
CA SER A 143 -19.80 -4.24 5.62
C SER A 143 -18.70 -3.80 4.67
N PHE A 144 -17.72 -3.08 5.22
CA PHE A 144 -16.65 -2.46 4.46
C PHE A 144 -15.36 -2.61 5.22
N SER A 145 -14.28 -2.82 4.50
CA SER A 145 -12.92 -2.82 5.05
C SER A 145 -12.00 -1.89 4.28
N TYR A 146 -11.05 -1.32 4.99
CA TYR A 146 -9.97 -0.57 4.38
C TYR A 146 -8.97 -1.54 3.77
N GLN A 147 -8.76 -1.41 2.49
CA GLN A 147 -7.90 -2.28 1.69
C GLN A 147 -6.89 -1.45 0.92
N CYS A 148 -5.70 -2.00 0.76
CA CYS A 148 -4.64 -1.39 -0.03
C CYS A 148 -4.21 -2.36 -1.13
N THR A 149 -4.08 -1.82 -2.33
CA THR A 149 -3.52 -2.51 -3.49
C THR A 149 -2.44 -1.64 -4.11
N GLY A 150 -1.66 -2.20 -5.01
CA GLY A 150 -0.63 -1.42 -5.68
C GLY A 150 0.47 -2.28 -6.24
N ALA A 151 1.60 -1.64 -6.51
CA ALA A 151 2.76 -2.27 -7.09
C ALA A 151 3.99 -2.15 -6.19
N VAL A 152 4.78 -3.21 -6.13
CA VAL A 152 6.15 -3.18 -5.66
C VAL A 152 7.09 -3.32 -6.85
N HIS A 153 8.09 -2.48 -6.89
CA HIS A 153 9.12 -2.45 -7.93
C HIS A 153 10.47 -2.66 -7.28
N VAL A 154 11.22 -3.64 -7.73
CA VAL A 154 12.55 -3.94 -7.22
C VAL A 154 13.57 -3.85 -8.35
N ARG A 155 14.62 -3.07 -8.14
CA ARG A 155 15.67 -2.83 -9.12
C ARG A 155 16.94 -3.57 -8.77
N ASN A 156 17.52 -4.24 -9.79
CA ASN A 156 18.87 -4.78 -9.71
C ASN A 156 19.65 -4.45 -11.01
N GLY A 157 20.66 -3.60 -10.90
CA GLY A 157 21.35 -3.05 -12.08
C GLY A 157 20.41 -2.23 -12.96
N ASP A 158 20.29 -2.64 -14.22
CA ASP A 158 19.40 -1.99 -15.21
C ASP A 158 18.03 -2.67 -15.34
N ARG A 159 17.76 -3.70 -14.55
CA ARG A 159 16.48 -4.41 -14.56
C ARG A 159 15.62 -3.98 -13.38
N VAL A 160 14.34 -3.78 -13.65
CA VAL A 160 13.30 -3.61 -12.63
C VAL A 160 12.27 -4.71 -12.81
N CYS A 161 12.02 -5.46 -11.75
CA CYS A 161 10.94 -6.42 -11.68
C CYS A 161 9.80 -5.83 -10.85
N SER A 162 8.59 -5.99 -11.31
CA SER A 162 7.40 -5.36 -10.73
C SER A 162 6.32 -6.41 -10.50
N LEU A 163 5.78 -6.44 -9.30
CA LEU A 163 4.59 -7.22 -8.95
C LEU A 163 3.52 -6.24 -8.51
N SER A 164 2.35 -6.28 -9.15
CA SER A 164 1.21 -5.45 -8.78
C SER A 164 -0.03 -6.31 -8.56
N ALA A 165 -0.90 -5.84 -7.69
CA ALA A 165 -2.22 -6.41 -7.51
C ALA A 165 -3.28 -5.31 -7.63
N GLU A 166 -4.38 -5.70 -8.22
CA GLU A 166 -5.57 -4.87 -8.39
C GLU A 166 -6.80 -5.66 -7.99
N PHE A 167 -7.69 -5.02 -7.25
CA PHE A 167 -8.97 -5.61 -6.92
C PHE A 167 -10.03 -5.10 -7.90
N ALA A 168 -10.59 -6.01 -8.70
CA ALA A 168 -11.66 -5.69 -9.62
C ALA A 168 -12.67 -6.85 -9.69
N SER A 169 -13.96 -6.51 -9.81
CA SER A 169 -15.04 -7.50 -9.98
C SER A 169 -15.02 -8.66 -8.96
N TRP A 170 -14.70 -8.37 -7.70
CA TRP A 170 -14.60 -9.35 -6.59
C TRP A 170 -13.47 -10.36 -6.74
N ALA A 171 -12.50 -10.09 -7.57
CA ALA A 171 -11.31 -10.89 -7.77
C ALA A 171 -10.04 -10.04 -7.58
N LEU A 172 -8.99 -10.68 -7.11
CA LEU A 172 -7.65 -10.12 -7.08
C LEU A 172 -6.94 -10.53 -8.38
N TYR A 173 -6.49 -9.53 -9.12
CA TYR A 173 -5.67 -9.73 -10.31
C TYR A 173 -4.23 -9.40 -9.96
N GLN A 174 -3.31 -10.26 -10.38
CA GLN A 174 -1.89 -10.05 -10.21
C GLN A 174 -1.21 -9.83 -11.56
N TYR A 175 -0.24 -8.92 -11.57
CA TYR A 175 0.48 -8.53 -12.76
C TYR A 175 1.97 -8.54 -12.49
N TYR A 176 2.70 -9.20 -13.36
CA TYR A 176 4.14 -9.36 -13.29
C TYR A 176 4.78 -8.60 -14.43
N GLY A 177 5.73 -7.74 -14.13
CA GLY A 177 6.35 -6.89 -15.10
C GLY A 177 7.88 -6.88 -15.03
N VAL A 178 8.49 -6.79 -16.18
CA VAL A 178 9.94 -6.57 -16.31
C VAL A 178 10.16 -5.29 -17.11
N SER A 179 10.95 -4.39 -16.55
CA SER A 179 11.40 -3.18 -17.26
C SER A 179 12.92 -3.13 -17.30
N THR A 180 13.45 -2.47 -18.29
CA THR A 180 14.88 -2.13 -18.39
C THR A 180 15.09 -0.64 -18.23
N ILE A 181 16.17 -0.26 -17.52
CA ILE A 181 16.55 1.14 -17.39
C ILE A 181 17.50 1.50 -18.53
N ALA A 182 17.07 2.43 -19.35
CA ALA A 182 17.88 2.99 -20.42
C ALA A 182 17.73 4.52 -20.45
N ALA A 183 18.83 5.25 -20.51
CA ALA A 183 18.84 6.72 -20.51
C ALA A 183 18.00 7.32 -19.37
N GLU A 184 18.12 6.77 -18.16
CA GLU A 184 17.40 7.19 -16.97
C GLU A 184 15.85 7.08 -17.06
N GLN A 185 15.37 6.19 -17.91
CA GLN A 185 13.94 5.87 -18.06
C GLN A 185 13.74 4.37 -17.92
N ALA A 186 12.65 3.98 -17.25
CA ALA A 186 12.20 2.61 -17.24
C ALA A 186 11.38 2.35 -18.50
N LYS A 187 11.76 1.31 -19.24
CA LYS A 187 11.05 0.87 -20.46
C LYS A 187 10.51 -0.53 -20.22
N PRO A 188 9.22 -0.79 -20.48
CA PRO A 188 8.65 -2.12 -20.42
C PRO A 188 9.44 -3.07 -21.35
N ALA A 189 9.69 -4.29 -20.86
CA ALA A 189 10.37 -5.32 -21.62
C ALA A 189 9.56 -6.62 -21.67
N ALA A 190 8.78 -6.91 -20.64
CA ALA A 190 7.88 -8.05 -20.63
C ALA A 190 6.77 -7.85 -19.59
N PHE A 191 5.60 -8.42 -19.87
CA PHE A 191 4.43 -8.33 -19.02
C PHE A 191 3.66 -9.66 -18.98
N CYS A 192 3.14 -10.01 -17.83
CA CYS A 192 2.23 -11.14 -17.67
C CYS A 192 1.16 -10.76 -16.66
N GLY A 193 -0.12 -10.89 -17.04
CA GLY A 193 -1.26 -10.67 -16.16
C GLY A 193 -2.09 -11.94 -16.02
N ASP A 194 -2.52 -12.24 -14.81
CA ASP A 194 -3.34 -13.40 -14.52
C ASP A 194 -4.29 -13.16 -13.34
N GLN A 195 -5.45 -13.80 -13.38
CA GLN A 195 -6.44 -13.79 -12.30
C GLN A 195 -5.99 -14.58 -11.06
N SER A 196 -5.07 -15.52 -11.21
CA SER A 196 -4.60 -16.40 -10.12
C SER A 196 -3.12 -16.22 -9.74
N GLY A 197 -2.35 -15.48 -10.55
CA GLY A 197 -0.93 -15.28 -10.33
C GLY A 197 -0.05 -16.50 -10.67
N ASP A 198 -0.58 -17.70 -10.58
CA ASP A 198 0.18 -18.95 -10.67
C ASP A 198 0.87 -19.19 -12.02
N ILE A 199 0.24 -18.72 -13.09
CA ILE A 199 0.71 -18.93 -14.47
C ILE A 199 1.99 -18.12 -14.74
N CYS A 200 2.02 -16.89 -14.26
CA CYS A 200 3.15 -15.99 -14.46
C CYS A 200 4.35 -16.36 -13.57
N GLU A 201 4.12 -16.80 -12.34
CA GLU A 201 5.17 -17.20 -11.41
C GLU A 201 5.97 -18.41 -11.85
N SER A 202 5.28 -19.42 -12.41
CA SER A 202 5.93 -20.70 -12.76
C SER A 202 6.89 -20.57 -13.95
N GLY A 203 6.76 -19.54 -14.77
CA GLY A 203 7.55 -19.34 -15.99
C GLY A 203 7.31 -20.40 -17.08
N LYS A 204 6.56 -21.46 -16.76
CA LYS A 204 6.41 -22.61 -17.65
C LYS A 204 5.24 -22.54 -18.61
N ASN A 205 4.21 -21.73 -18.30
CA ASN A 205 3.01 -21.60 -19.14
C ASN A 205 2.49 -20.15 -19.20
N GLY A 206 3.21 -19.20 -18.62
CA GLY A 206 2.82 -17.80 -18.61
C GLY A 206 2.89 -17.24 -20.04
N LYS A 207 1.82 -16.66 -20.50
CA LYS A 207 1.83 -15.88 -21.74
C LYS A 207 2.46 -14.53 -21.44
N TRP A 208 3.76 -14.48 -21.49
CA TRP A 208 4.48 -13.23 -21.41
C TRP A 208 4.32 -12.46 -22.71
N ASP A 209 3.82 -11.24 -22.61
CA ASP A 209 3.91 -10.26 -23.67
C ASP A 209 5.33 -9.66 -23.65
N LEU A 210 6.08 -9.80 -24.72
CA LEU A 210 7.47 -9.32 -24.85
C LEU A 210 7.58 -7.95 -25.54
N ASP A 211 6.45 -7.35 -25.92
CA ASP A 211 6.35 -5.99 -26.48
C ASP A 211 5.13 -5.28 -25.86
N PRO A 212 5.08 -5.14 -24.52
CA PRO A 212 3.90 -4.66 -23.84
C PRO A 212 3.64 -3.18 -24.13
N ASP A 213 2.38 -2.83 -24.36
CA ASP A 213 1.95 -1.45 -24.46
C ASP A 213 2.21 -0.71 -23.14
N PRO A 214 3.05 0.34 -23.13
CA PRO A 214 3.36 1.09 -21.92
C PRO A 214 2.14 1.75 -21.25
N ASN A 215 1.02 1.91 -21.96
CA ASN A 215 -0.21 2.42 -21.39
C ASN A 215 -0.99 1.37 -20.57
N HIS A 216 -0.73 0.10 -20.79
CA HIS A 216 -1.34 -1.01 -20.06
C HIS A 216 -0.39 -1.68 -19.06
N PHE A 217 0.83 -1.19 -18.98
CA PHE A 217 1.85 -1.71 -18.09
C PHE A 217 2.21 -0.67 -17.01
N PRO A 218 2.20 -1.01 -15.72
CA PRO A 218 2.61 -0.09 -14.68
C PRO A 218 4.12 0.13 -14.71
N VAL A 219 4.55 1.06 -15.57
CA VAL A 219 5.97 1.45 -15.62
C VAL A 219 6.35 2.10 -14.29
N PRO A 220 7.40 1.64 -13.60
CA PRO A 220 7.78 2.19 -12.32
C PRO A 220 8.14 3.67 -12.43
N LYS A 221 7.59 4.48 -11.52
CA LYS A 221 7.97 5.88 -11.37
C LYS A 221 9.39 5.99 -10.82
N ARG A 222 10.10 7.07 -11.17
CA ARG A 222 11.48 7.27 -10.73
C ARG A 222 11.61 7.36 -9.21
N ASP A 223 10.75 8.14 -8.60
CA ASP A 223 10.80 8.47 -7.17
C ASP A 223 9.60 7.84 -6.44
N LEU A 224 9.81 6.63 -5.96
CA LEU A 224 8.83 5.86 -5.19
C LEU A 224 9.20 5.83 -3.71
N PRO A 225 8.23 5.81 -2.81
CA PRO A 225 8.45 5.46 -1.41
C PRO A 225 9.21 4.13 -1.30
N LYS A 226 10.21 4.07 -0.42
CA LYS A 226 11.04 2.86 -0.28
C LYS A 226 10.44 1.81 0.64
N LEU A 227 9.49 2.19 1.46
CA LEU A 227 8.77 1.31 2.39
C LEU A 227 7.28 1.62 2.33
N ASP A 228 6.46 0.60 2.39
CA ASP A 228 5.02 0.73 2.57
C ASP A 228 4.43 -0.52 3.24
N ALA A 229 4.23 -0.45 4.54
CA ALA A 229 3.73 -1.56 5.33
C ALA A 229 2.18 -1.74 5.30
N GLU A 230 1.49 -1.05 4.40
CA GLU A 230 0.05 -1.30 4.16
C GLU A 230 -0.18 -2.50 3.24
N ILE A 231 0.84 -2.95 2.52
CA ILE A 231 0.78 -4.14 1.68
C ILE A 231 1.81 -5.16 2.12
N ASP A 232 1.44 -6.42 2.09
CA ASP A 232 2.22 -7.55 2.59
C ASP A 232 3.21 -8.09 1.53
N TRP A 233 3.86 -7.18 0.81
CA TRP A 233 4.82 -7.52 -0.24
C TRP A 233 6.22 -6.98 0.03
N PRO A 234 7.20 -7.70 -0.41
CA PRO A 234 7.30 -9.05 -1.00
C PRO A 234 7.54 -10.12 0.08
N LEU A 235 6.75 -10.14 1.13
CA LEU A 235 6.99 -10.98 2.31
C LEU A 235 6.45 -12.40 2.16
N ALA A 236 5.51 -12.66 1.22
CA ALA A 236 5.13 -14.00 0.86
C ALA A 236 6.30 -14.73 0.19
N GLU A 237 6.49 -16.01 0.51
CA GLU A 237 7.62 -16.81 -0.02
C GLU A 237 7.60 -16.91 -1.55
N SER A 238 6.41 -17.02 -2.15
CA SER A 238 6.22 -17.02 -3.59
C SER A 238 6.75 -15.75 -4.24
N ASP A 239 6.35 -14.59 -3.71
CA ASP A 239 6.75 -13.28 -4.23
C ASP A 239 8.26 -13.08 -4.14
N ALA A 240 8.84 -13.42 -2.99
CA ALA A 240 10.29 -13.35 -2.78
C ALA A 240 11.04 -14.23 -3.79
N THR A 241 10.55 -15.44 -4.03
CA THR A 241 11.13 -16.39 -5.00
C THR A 241 11.02 -15.87 -6.43
N TRP A 242 9.89 -15.26 -6.77
CA TRP A 242 9.71 -14.65 -8.09
C TRP A 242 10.70 -13.50 -8.31
N PHE A 243 10.82 -12.57 -7.36
CA PHE A 243 11.77 -11.48 -7.46
C PHE A 243 13.22 -11.97 -7.58
N ASP A 244 13.62 -12.95 -6.78
CA ASP A 244 14.97 -13.51 -6.84
C ASP A 244 15.25 -14.10 -8.25
N ARG A 245 14.28 -14.81 -8.85
CA ARG A 245 14.39 -15.32 -10.23
C ARG A 245 14.44 -14.20 -11.25
N CYS A 246 13.51 -13.27 -11.18
CA CYS A 246 13.40 -12.16 -12.11
C CYS A 246 14.66 -11.29 -12.12
N LEU A 247 15.21 -10.98 -10.95
CA LEU A 247 16.33 -10.04 -10.79
C LEU A 247 17.71 -10.67 -10.95
N ALA A 248 17.84 -11.99 -10.71
CA ALA A 248 19.11 -12.69 -10.79
C ALA A 248 19.32 -13.46 -12.11
N SER A 249 18.26 -13.85 -12.82
CA SER A 249 18.38 -14.56 -14.08
C SER A 249 18.88 -13.65 -15.19
N PRO A 250 19.91 -14.04 -15.96
CA PRO A 250 20.36 -13.27 -17.14
C PRO A 250 19.32 -13.24 -18.26
N THR A 251 18.43 -14.23 -18.32
CA THR A 251 17.42 -14.41 -19.37
C THR A 251 16.03 -14.55 -18.75
N TYR A 252 15.49 -13.45 -18.20
CA TYR A 252 14.14 -13.44 -17.67
C TYR A 252 13.28 -12.40 -18.44
N PRO A 253 12.02 -12.68 -18.80
CA PRO A 253 11.33 -13.96 -18.60
C PRO A 253 12.01 -15.11 -19.36
N PRO A 254 11.87 -16.37 -18.90
CA PRO A 254 12.46 -17.50 -19.61
C PRO A 254 11.89 -17.55 -21.03
N ALA A 255 12.74 -17.93 -22.00
CA ALA A 255 12.31 -18.13 -23.37
C ALA A 255 11.12 -19.10 -23.40
N GLN A 256 10.07 -18.71 -24.14
CA GLN A 256 8.88 -19.53 -24.34
C GLN A 256 9.17 -20.72 -25.24
#